data_3f6b37fb18267fec7a427b35b853ad20
#
_entry.id   3f6b37fb18267fec7a427b35b853ad20
#
_cell.length_a   1.000
_cell.length_b   1.000
_cell.length_c   1.000
_cell.angle_alpha   90.00
_cell.angle_beta   90.00
_cell.angle_gamma   90.00
#
_symmetry.space_group_name_H-M   'P 1'
#
loop_
_entity.id
_entity.type
_entity.pdbx_description
1 polymer ?
#
loop_
_entity_poly.entity_id
_entity_poly.type
_entity_poly.pdbx_seq_one_letter_code
_entity_poly.pdbx_strand_id
1 'polypeptide(L)'
;MKRTGRQKDIVTPEKKQEQRELLRLFSANIRKILKNTDLLADDLQEIRLRTGAPLLVVAKDQEYFLTPDGALTGEWEKGYPVSPTDIRDTMDYIGSFSLYAYEDELRQGFLTVEGGHRIGIAGKTVIEGEKVKSISHISCINVRVAHEKKGCADRVMPYLWEDGRFLHTLIVSAPGCGKTTMLRDIIRQISDGESPYPGLTVGVVDERSEIAGCYLGVAQNDVGIRTDVLDCC
;
A
#
# COMPACT_ATOMS: atom_id res chain seq x y z
N MET A 1 28.09 26.79 -10.72
CA MET A 1 27.71 25.79 -9.72
C MET A 1 26.75 26.44 -8.71
N LYS A 2 25.44 26.30 -8.90
CA LYS A 2 24.44 26.80 -7.93
C LYS A 2 23.82 25.55 -7.26
N ARG A 3 24.05 25.42 -5.94
CA ARG A 3 23.36 24.46 -5.10
C ARG A 3 21.90 24.90 -5.00
N THR A 4 20.99 24.19 -5.67
CA THR A 4 19.55 24.31 -5.45
C THR A 4 19.25 23.75 -4.07
N GLY A 5 18.89 24.65 -3.15
CA GLY A 5 18.42 24.27 -1.82
C GLY A 5 17.18 23.42 -1.94
N ARG A 6 17.21 22.20 -1.38
CA ARG A 6 16.03 21.38 -1.17
C ARG A 6 15.08 22.15 -0.26
N GLN A 7 13.95 22.54 -0.79
CA GLN A 7 12.81 22.93 0.03
C GLN A 7 12.45 21.70 0.88
N LYS A 8 12.58 21.79 2.19
CA LYS A 8 12.09 20.77 3.12
C LYS A 8 10.57 20.81 3.02
N ASP A 9 9.98 19.82 2.36
CA ASP A 9 8.55 19.63 2.35
C ASP A 9 8.09 19.53 3.82
N ILE A 10 7.16 20.40 4.19
CA ILE A 10 6.58 20.41 5.54
C ILE A 10 5.71 19.18 5.67
N VAL A 11 6.21 18.15 6.34
CA VAL A 11 5.45 16.93 6.61
C VAL A 11 4.29 17.26 7.54
N THR A 12 3.06 17.12 7.03
CA THR A 12 1.83 17.39 7.80
C THR A 12 1.69 16.40 8.97
N PRO A 13 0.91 16.75 10.03
CA PRO A 13 0.65 15.82 11.14
C PRO A 13 0.06 14.49 10.69
N GLU A 14 -0.82 14.51 9.70
CA GLU A 14 -1.46 13.32 9.11
C GLU A 14 -0.41 12.39 8.49
N LYS A 15 0.47 12.91 7.63
CA LYS A 15 1.56 12.12 7.02
C LYS A 15 2.53 11.53 8.04
N LYS A 16 2.75 12.23 9.16
CA LYS A 16 3.54 11.67 10.27
C LYS A 16 2.84 10.50 10.95
N GLN A 17 1.52 10.55 11.03
CA GLN A 17 0.72 9.47 11.58
C GLN A 17 0.75 8.24 10.67
N GLU A 18 0.49 8.41 9.37
CA GLU A 18 0.58 7.35 8.36
C GLU A 18 1.95 6.66 8.35
N GLN A 19 3.02 7.46 8.38
CA GLN A 19 4.38 6.91 8.48
C GLN A 19 4.60 6.11 9.78
N ARG A 20 4.03 6.55 10.90
CA ARG A 20 4.13 5.80 12.16
C ARG A 20 3.38 4.49 12.11
N GLU A 21 2.22 4.45 11.47
CA GLU A 21 1.40 3.26 11.30
C GLU A 21 2.11 2.23 10.43
N LEU A 22 2.61 2.65 9.26
CA LEU A 22 3.43 1.80 8.40
C LEU A 22 4.62 1.20 9.16
N LEU A 23 5.34 2.01 9.94
CA LEU A 23 6.52 1.55 10.68
C LEU A 23 6.19 0.54 11.77
N ARG A 24 4.95 0.51 12.30
CA ARG A 24 4.53 -0.47 13.32
C ARG A 24 4.50 -1.91 12.79
N LEU A 25 4.35 -2.08 11.48
CA LEU A 25 4.31 -3.39 10.84
C LEU A 25 5.64 -4.16 10.93
N PHE A 26 6.75 -3.49 11.19
CA PHE A 26 8.09 -4.07 11.08
C PHE A 26 8.71 -4.43 12.44
N SER A 27 9.66 -5.38 12.42
CA SER A 27 10.53 -5.71 13.56
C SER A 27 11.24 -4.46 14.08
N ALA A 28 11.69 -4.51 15.33
CA ALA A 28 12.35 -3.37 15.97
C ALA A 28 13.60 -2.88 15.19
N ASN A 29 14.38 -3.83 14.63
CA ASN A 29 15.57 -3.52 13.83
C ASN A 29 15.18 -2.82 12.53
N ILE A 30 14.27 -3.42 11.74
CA ILE A 30 13.81 -2.86 10.47
C ILE A 30 13.17 -1.49 10.70
N ARG A 31 12.33 -1.36 11.72
CA ARG A 31 11.71 -0.08 12.12
C ARG A 31 12.74 1.00 12.43
N LYS A 32 13.84 0.65 13.12
CA LYS A 32 14.93 1.58 13.41
C LYS A 32 15.63 2.04 12.14
N ILE A 33 15.95 1.13 11.23
CA ILE A 33 16.58 1.42 9.94
C ILE A 33 15.68 2.35 9.10
N LEU A 34 14.39 2.01 8.96
CA LEU A 34 13.41 2.80 8.22
C LEU A 34 13.16 4.19 8.82
N LYS A 35 13.31 4.36 10.14
CA LYS A 35 13.21 5.68 10.80
C LYS A 35 14.39 6.59 10.50
N ASN A 36 15.55 6.01 10.24
CA ASN A 36 16.78 6.75 10.01
C ASN A 36 17.00 7.10 8.53
N THR A 37 16.17 6.58 7.62
CA THR A 37 16.29 6.90 6.20
C THR A 37 15.77 8.29 5.87
N ASP A 38 16.37 8.94 4.89
CA ASP A 38 15.91 10.22 4.32
C ASP A 38 14.70 10.08 3.37
N LEU A 39 14.18 8.84 3.17
CA LEU A 39 13.00 8.63 2.35
C LEU A 39 11.74 9.15 3.06
N LEU A 40 10.96 9.92 2.33
CA LEU A 40 9.61 10.29 2.76
C LEU A 40 8.66 9.11 2.51
N ALA A 41 7.65 8.98 3.36
CA ALA A 41 6.62 7.94 3.17
C ALA A 41 5.96 8.03 1.79
N ASP A 42 5.72 9.23 1.28
CA ASP A 42 5.12 9.49 -0.04
C ASP A 42 5.96 8.99 -1.22
N ASP A 43 7.27 8.86 -1.03
CA ASP A 43 8.17 8.39 -2.07
C ASP A 43 8.32 6.85 -2.06
N LEU A 44 7.97 6.22 -0.94
CA LEU A 44 8.21 4.80 -0.68
C LEU A 44 7.08 3.94 -1.26
N GLN A 45 7.39 3.10 -2.22
CA GLN A 45 6.42 2.24 -2.93
C GLN A 45 6.39 0.82 -2.39
N GLU A 46 7.57 0.24 -2.14
CA GLU A 46 7.70 -1.13 -1.61
C GLU A 46 8.83 -1.25 -0.60
N ILE A 47 8.64 -2.14 0.37
CA ILE A 47 9.68 -2.58 1.31
C ILE A 47 9.74 -4.10 1.23
N ARG A 48 10.90 -4.64 0.86
CA ARG A 48 11.09 -6.07 0.62
C ARG A 48 12.06 -6.68 1.61
N LEU A 49 11.57 -7.58 2.43
CA LEU A 49 12.34 -8.39 3.37
C LEU A 49 12.49 -9.81 2.81
N ARG A 50 13.73 -10.29 2.73
CA ARG A 50 14.05 -11.68 2.33
C ARG A 50 15.12 -12.20 3.25
N THR A 51 14.89 -13.33 3.89
CA THR A 51 15.85 -13.94 4.80
C THR A 51 17.23 -14.11 4.15
N GLY A 52 18.27 -13.57 4.77
CA GLY A 52 19.64 -13.66 4.29
C GLY A 52 20.00 -12.71 3.14
N ALA A 53 19.05 -11.92 2.64
CA ALA A 53 19.27 -10.93 1.61
C ALA A 53 19.23 -9.50 2.19
N PRO A 54 19.81 -8.50 1.50
CA PRO A 54 19.78 -7.13 1.96
C PRO A 54 18.36 -6.55 1.95
N LEU A 55 18.07 -5.70 2.93
CA LEU A 55 16.82 -4.95 3.02
C LEU A 55 16.71 -4.02 1.79
N LEU A 56 15.67 -4.24 0.98
CA LEU A 56 15.44 -3.52 -0.25
C LEU A 56 14.20 -2.64 -0.12
N VAL A 57 14.27 -1.43 -0.64
CA VAL A 57 13.15 -0.51 -0.79
C VAL A 57 13.02 -0.04 -2.23
N VAL A 58 11.79 0.17 -2.67
CA VAL A 58 11.49 0.82 -3.95
C VAL A 58 10.93 2.19 -3.65
N ALA A 59 11.56 3.21 -4.21
CA ALA A 59 11.14 4.59 -4.05
C ALA A 59 11.33 5.35 -5.37
N LYS A 60 10.31 6.10 -5.82
CA LYS A 60 10.34 6.86 -7.09
C LYS A 60 10.73 5.98 -8.29
N ASP A 61 10.18 4.77 -8.35
CA ASP A 61 10.44 3.75 -9.39
C ASP A 61 11.90 3.29 -9.48
N GLN A 62 12.67 3.47 -8.40
CA GLN A 62 14.06 3.00 -8.29
C GLN A 62 14.24 2.08 -7.08
N GLU A 63 15.06 1.06 -7.24
CA GLU A 63 15.43 0.14 -6.16
C GLU A 63 16.67 0.64 -5.43
N TYR A 64 16.62 0.56 -4.09
CA TYR A 64 17.73 0.87 -3.20
C TYR A 64 17.86 -0.19 -2.13
N PHE A 65 19.07 -0.39 -1.63
CA PHE A 65 19.30 -1.13 -0.39
C PHE A 65 19.46 -0.15 0.77
N LEU A 66 19.01 -0.57 1.95
CA LEU A 66 19.20 0.21 3.18
C LEU A 66 20.35 -0.38 3.99
N THR A 67 21.31 0.45 4.33
CA THR A 67 22.42 0.09 5.24
C THR A 67 21.91 -0.02 6.69
N PRO A 68 22.65 -0.64 7.62
CA PRO A 68 22.25 -0.77 9.02
C PRO A 68 21.95 0.57 9.74
N ASP A 69 22.53 1.67 9.27
CA ASP A 69 22.29 3.03 9.78
C ASP A 69 21.17 3.79 9.05
N GLY A 70 20.56 3.17 8.01
CA GLY A 70 19.42 3.71 7.27
C GLY A 70 19.78 4.52 6.03
N ALA A 71 21.05 4.56 5.63
CA ALA A 71 21.45 5.23 4.40
C ALA A 71 21.05 4.40 3.15
N LEU A 72 20.71 5.11 2.06
CA LEU A 72 20.42 4.49 0.77
C LEU A 72 21.71 4.15 0.02
N THR A 73 21.77 2.96 -0.57
CA THR A 73 22.89 2.52 -1.40
C THR A 73 22.41 1.69 -2.59
N GLY A 74 23.14 1.75 -3.72
CA GLY A 74 22.98 0.83 -4.85
C GLY A 74 23.80 -0.46 -4.70
N GLU A 75 24.69 -0.53 -3.70
CA GLU A 75 25.60 -1.66 -3.46
C GLU A 75 24.94 -2.65 -2.50
N TRP A 76 24.56 -3.82 -2.99
CA TRP A 76 23.84 -4.82 -2.22
C TRP A 76 24.64 -5.35 -1.01
N GLU A 77 25.97 -5.38 -1.10
CA GLU A 77 26.88 -5.81 -0.04
C GLU A 77 26.85 -4.92 1.20
N LYS A 78 26.48 -3.65 1.04
CA LYS A 78 26.35 -2.68 2.14
C LYS A 78 24.97 -2.69 2.78
N GLY A 79 24.00 -3.36 2.14
CA GLY A 79 22.63 -3.45 2.63
C GLY A 79 22.54 -4.26 3.92
N TYR A 80 21.60 -3.91 4.80
CA TYR A 80 21.32 -4.65 6.02
C TYR A 80 20.83 -6.06 5.70
N PRO A 81 21.50 -7.13 6.14
CA PRO A 81 21.08 -8.50 5.89
C PRO A 81 19.88 -8.83 6.80
N VAL A 82 18.71 -9.05 6.17
CA VAL A 82 17.48 -9.38 6.89
C VAL A 82 17.62 -10.75 7.57
N SER A 83 17.42 -10.80 8.87
CA SER A 83 17.50 -12.03 9.66
C SER A 83 16.18 -12.82 9.67
N PRO A 84 16.21 -14.13 9.97
CA PRO A 84 15.00 -14.90 10.21
C PRO A 84 14.13 -14.32 11.34
N THR A 85 14.77 -13.72 12.34
CA THR A 85 14.07 -13.04 13.45
C THR A 85 13.32 -11.79 12.95
N ASP A 86 13.91 -11.01 12.05
CA ASP A 86 13.22 -9.85 11.48
C ASP A 86 11.95 -10.25 10.72
N ILE A 87 12.00 -11.36 9.97
CA ILE A 87 10.83 -11.91 9.27
C ILE A 87 9.76 -12.33 10.28
N ARG A 88 10.13 -13.14 11.28
CA ARG A 88 9.18 -13.65 12.28
C ARG A 88 8.53 -12.51 13.06
N ASP A 89 9.33 -11.61 13.62
CA ASP A 89 8.82 -10.50 14.41
C ASP A 89 7.94 -9.56 13.57
N THR A 90 8.30 -9.35 12.30
CA THR A 90 7.48 -8.57 11.36
C THR A 90 6.13 -9.25 11.12
N MET A 91 6.09 -10.57 10.93
CA MET A 91 4.83 -11.31 10.78
C MET A 91 3.97 -11.24 12.05
N ASP A 92 4.58 -11.31 13.24
CA ASP A 92 3.87 -11.19 14.52
C ASP A 92 3.20 -9.80 14.64
N TYR A 93 3.89 -8.72 14.23
CA TYR A 93 3.31 -7.37 14.22
C TYR A 93 2.21 -7.22 13.16
N ILE A 94 2.40 -7.75 11.95
CA ILE A 94 1.40 -7.72 10.88
C ILE A 94 0.12 -8.44 11.30
N GLY A 95 0.26 -9.63 11.86
CA GLY A 95 -0.88 -10.44 12.33
C GLY A 95 -1.48 -9.99 13.65
N SER A 96 -1.01 -8.87 14.25
CA SER A 96 -1.41 -8.45 15.60
C SER A 96 -1.36 -9.61 16.60
N PHE A 97 -0.33 -10.47 16.47
CA PHE A 97 -0.11 -11.71 17.23
C PHE A 97 -1.16 -12.83 17.01
N SER A 98 -2.05 -12.69 16.00
CA SER A 98 -3.03 -13.72 15.64
C SER A 98 -3.16 -13.88 14.12
N LEU A 99 -2.32 -14.72 13.53
CA LEU A 99 -2.37 -15.03 12.09
C LEU A 99 -3.63 -15.83 11.67
N TYR A 100 -4.35 -16.39 12.62
CA TYR A 100 -5.58 -17.15 12.35
C TYR A 100 -6.70 -16.28 11.73
N ALA A 101 -6.72 -14.99 12.05
CA ALA A 101 -7.70 -14.08 11.49
C ALA A 101 -7.53 -13.83 9.97
N TYR A 102 -6.37 -14.21 9.42
CA TYR A 102 -5.98 -13.95 8.03
C TYR A 102 -5.73 -15.25 7.24
N GLU A 103 -6.31 -16.38 7.68
CA GLU A 103 -6.04 -17.67 7.03
C GLU A 103 -6.40 -17.69 5.55
N ASP A 104 -7.49 -17.04 5.16
CA ASP A 104 -7.97 -17.02 3.79
C ASP A 104 -7.09 -16.13 2.91
N GLU A 105 -6.70 -14.95 3.38
CA GLU A 105 -5.76 -14.05 2.71
C GLU A 105 -4.36 -14.66 2.61
N LEU A 106 -3.90 -15.31 3.68
CA LEU A 106 -2.62 -16.00 3.70
C LEU A 106 -2.56 -17.15 2.69
N ARG A 107 -3.69 -17.84 2.45
CA ARG A 107 -3.80 -18.85 1.37
C ARG A 107 -3.62 -18.24 -0.01
N GLN A 108 -4.07 -17.00 -0.19
CA GLN A 108 -3.89 -16.25 -1.44
C GLN A 108 -2.48 -15.64 -1.57
N GLY A 109 -1.67 -15.68 -0.49
CA GLY A 109 -0.31 -15.17 -0.46
C GLY A 109 -0.19 -13.66 -0.25
N PHE A 110 -1.28 -12.97 0.08
CA PHE A 110 -1.26 -11.56 0.45
C PHE A 110 -2.36 -11.24 1.48
N LEU A 111 -2.18 -10.12 2.16
CA LEU A 111 -3.17 -9.56 3.08
C LEU A 111 -3.16 -8.03 2.99
N THR A 112 -4.29 -7.41 3.30
CA THR A 112 -4.40 -5.96 3.46
C THR A 112 -4.39 -5.63 4.95
N VAL A 113 -3.67 -4.59 5.34
CA VAL A 113 -3.55 -4.15 6.73
C VAL A 113 -4.06 -2.72 6.89
N GLU A 114 -4.18 -2.28 8.13
CA GLU A 114 -4.52 -0.91 8.48
C GLU A 114 -3.68 0.09 7.67
N GLY A 115 -4.33 1.15 7.13
CA GLY A 115 -3.73 2.07 6.18
C GLY A 115 -3.75 1.61 4.72
N GLY A 116 -4.43 0.49 4.40
CA GLY A 116 -4.60 -0.01 3.03
C GLY A 116 -3.32 -0.59 2.41
N HIS A 117 -2.26 -0.78 3.20
CA HIS A 117 -1.03 -1.39 2.70
C HIS A 117 -1.25 -2.86 2.38
N ARG A 118 -0.69 -3.32 1.25
CA ARG A 118 -0.77 -4.73 0.84
C ARG A 118 0.53 -5.45 1.13
N ILE A 119 0.39 -6.60 1.78
CA ILE A 119 1.53 -7.41 2.20
C ILE A 119 1.48 -8.74 1.48
N GLY A 120 2.43 -8.95 0.57
CA GLY A 120 2.69 -10.25 -0.05
C GLY A 120 3.66 -11.06 0.82
N ILE A 121 3.38 -12.35 0.96
CA ILE A 121 4.25 -13.26 1.69
C ILE A 121 4.67 -14.43 0.81
N ALA A 122 5.86 -14.97 1.06
CA ALA A 122 6.30 -16.21 0.46
C ALA A 122 7.03 -17.09 1.48
N GLY A 123 6.81 -18.39 1.35
CA GLY A 123 7.36 -19.41 2.24
C GLY A 123 7.05 -20.79 1.71
N LYS A 124 7.08 -21.79 2.58
CA LYS A 124 6.72 -23.18 2.25
C LYS A 124 5.20 -23.34 2.28
N THR A 125 4.59 -23.69 1.14
CA THR A 125 3.17 -24.01 1.07
C THR A 125 2.87 -25.34 1.76
N VAL A 126 1.79 -25.37 2.53
CA VAL A 126 1.20 -26.60 3.09
C VAL A 126 -0.06 -26.89 2.28
N ILE A 127 -0.08 -28.03 1.63
CA ILE A 127 -1.17 -28.46 0.75
C ILE A 127 -1.99 -29.53 1.47
N GLU A 128 -3.31 -29.42 1.38
CA GLU A 128 -4.27 -30.42 1.86
C GLU A 128 -5.26 -30.72 0.72
N GLY A 129 -5.17 -31.95 0.19
CA GLY A 129 -5.83 -32.28 -1.08
C GLY A 129 -5.23 -31.53 -2.25
N GLU A 130 -6.05 -30.82 -3.03
CA GLU A 130 -5.63 -30.01 -4.18
C GLU A 130 -5.54 -28.50 -3.85
N LYS A 131 -5.72 -28.13 -2.59
CA LYS A 131 -5.77 -26.72 -2.18
C LYS A 131 -4.62 -26.35 -1.24
N VAL A 132 -4.16 -25.12 -1.36
CA VAL A 132 -3.23 -24.54 -0.38
C VAL A 132 -3.99 -24.37 0.94
N LYS A 133 -3.51 -25.04 2.00
CA LYS A 133 -4.06 -24.90 3.36
C LYS A 133 -3.48 -23.70 4.08
N SER A 134 -2.17 -23.53 3.99
CA SER A 134 -1.45 -22.43 4.65
C SER A 134 -0.06 -22.22 4.04
N ILE A 135 0.61 -21.14 4.44
CA ILE A 135 2.02 -20.90 4.15
C ILE A 135 2.79 -20.97 5.48
N SER A 136 3.80 -21.83 5.53
CA SER A 136 4.69 -22.01 6.67
C SER A 136 6.11 -21.57 6.32
N HIS A 137 6.99 -21.43 7.33
CA HIS A 137 8.39 -21.04 7.11
C HIS A 137 8.49 -19.82 6.20
N ILE A 138 7.73 -18.76 6.51
CA ILE A 138 7.75 -17.51 5.76
C ILE A 138 9.19 -16.99 5.72
N SER A 139 9.70 -16.76 4.52
CA SER A 139 11.06 -16.30 4.27
C SER A 139 11.12 -14.97 3.54
N CYS A 140 10.01 -14.54 2.96
CA CYS A 140 9.89 -13.27 2.25
C CYS A 140 8.62 -12.54 2.66
N ILE A 141 8.73 -11.22 2.83
CA ILE A 141 7.64 -10.29 3.05
C ILE A 141 7.84 -9.12 2.09
N ASN A 142 6.80 -8.77 1.34
CA ASN A 142 6.79 -7.60 0.49
C ASN A 142 5.66 -6.67 0.90
N VAL A 143 5.99 -5.53 1.49
CA VAL A 143 5.03 -4.50 1.88
C VAL A 143 4.91 -3.48 0.77
N ARG A 144 3.76 -3.42 0.11
CA ARG A 144 3.40 -2.37 -0.84
C ARG A 144 2.70 -1.26 -0.10
N VAL A 145 3.29 -0.07 -0.17
CA VAL A 145 2.76 1.10 0.52
C VAL A 145 1.60 1.67 -0.28
N ALA A 146 0.45 1.80 0.38
CA ALA A 146 -0.71 2.48 -0.22
C ALA A 146 -0.46 3.98 -0.31
N HIS A 147 -0.86 4.58 -1.42
CA HIS A 147 -0.82 6.02 -1.62
C HIS A 147 -2.18 6.51 -2.09
N GLU A 148 -2.68 7.53 -1.45
CA GLU A 148 -3.81 8.30 -1.94
C GLU A 148 -3.34 9.52 -2.73
N LYS A 149 -4.06 9.80 -3.81
CA LYS A 149 -3.77 10.96 -4.66
C LYS A 149 -5.06 11.68 -5.00
N LYS A 150 -5.55 12.46 -4.02
CA LYS A 150 -6.75 13.28 -4.19
C LYS A 150 -6.53 14.35 -5.27
N GLY A 151 -7.58 14.62 -6.06
CA GLY A 151 -7.54 15.58 -7.15
C GLY A 151 -6.88 15.06 -8.44
N CYS A 152 -6.43 13.82 -8.51
CA CYS A 152 -5.84 13.28 -9.73
C CYS A 152 -6.88 13.12 -10.87
N ALA A 153 -8.17 13.05 -10.52
CA ALA A 153 -9.28 12.95 -11.46
C ALA A 153 -9.86 14.32 -11.88
N ASP A 154 -9.47 15.44 -11.27
CA ASP A 154 -10.08 16.76 -11.51
C ASP A 154 -10.19 17.13 -13.00
N ARG A 155 -9.16 16.79 -13.77
CA ARG A 155 -9.14 17.06 -15.21
C ARG A 155 -10.09 16.19 -16.02
N VAL A 156 -10.48 15.04 -15.49
CA VAL A 156 -11.32 14.05 -16.16
C VAL A 156 -12.78 14.24 -15.81
N MET A 157 -13.07 14.67 -14.57
CA MET A 157 -14.43 14.84 -14.06
C MET A 157 -15.38 15.58 -15.00
N PRO A 158 -15.02 16.72 -15.66
CA PRO A 158 -15.91 17.42 -16.57
C PRO A 158 -16.38 16.60 -17.78
N TYR A 159 -15.58 15.60 -18.19
CA TYR A 159 -15.91 14.72 -19.32
C TYR A 159 -16.78 13.52 -18.93
N LEU A 160 -16.99 13.31 -17.64
CA LEU A 160 -17.77 12.20 -17.12
C LEU A 160 -19.25 12.56 -16.89
N TRP A 161 -19.62 13.82 -17.15
CA TRP A 161 -20.96 14.34 -16.95
C TRP A 161 -21.51 14.96 -18.23
N GLU A 162 -22.77 14.66 -18.54
CA GLU A 162 -23.53 15.26 -19.63
C GLU A 162 -24.97 15.49 -19.16
N ASP A 163 -25.49 16.68 -19.35
CA ASP A 163 -26.86 17.07 -18.95
C ASP A 163 -27.23 16.70 -17.50
N GLY A 164 -26.28 16.83 -16.57
CA GLY A 164 -26.46 16.50 -15.15
C GLY A 164 -26.48 15.01 -14.84
N ARG A 165 -26.09 14.15 -15.78
CA ARG A 165 -25.99 12.71 -15.61
C ARG A 165 -24.56 12.24 -15.72
N PHE A 166 -24.20 11.30 -14.84
CA PHE A 166 -22.92 10.60 -14.92
C PHE A 166 -22.91 9.59 -16.08
N LEU A 167 -21.89 9.63 -16.89
CA LEU A 167 -21.78 8.80 -18.10
C LEU A 167 -21.17 7.42 -17.83
N HIS A 168 -21.63 6.40 -18.57
CA HIS A 168 -20.95 5.11 -18.60
C HIS A 168 -19.52 5.28 -19.13
N THR A 169 -18.55 4.90 -18.32
CA THR A 169 -17.13 5.20 -18.58
C THR A 169 -16.28 3.94 -18.47
N LEU A 170 -15.33 3.78 -19.39
CA LEU A 170 -14.31 2.75 -19.35
C LEU A 170 -12.92 3.38 -19.26
N ILE A 171 -12.16 3.03 -18.23
CA ILE A 171 -10.78 3.50 -18.04
C ILE A 171 -9.80 2.45 -18.56
N VAL A 172 -9.04 2.81 -19.59
CA VAL A 172 -8.08 1.91 -20.25
C VAL A 172 -6.70 2.52 -20.25
N SER A 173 -5.69 1.80 -19.73
CA SER A 173 -4.28 2.17 -19.84
C SER A 173 -3.37 0.97 -19.57
N ALA A 174 -2.08 1.11 -19.83
CA ALA A 174 -1.08 0.10 -19.46
C ALA A 174 -1.04 -0.13 -17.93
N PRO A 175 -0.52 -1.28 -17.45
CA PRO A 175 -0.25 -1.49 -16.03
C PRO A 175 0.63 -0.38 -15.44
N GLY A 176 0.42 -0.03 -14.16
CA GLY A 176 1.22 1.00 -13.47
C GLY A 176 0.91 2.45 -13.83
N CYS A 177 0.01 2.72 -14.78
CA CYS A 177 -0.33 4.09 -15.23
C CYS A 177 -1.38 4.81 -14.36
N GLY A 178 -1.66 4.34 -13.15
CA GLY A 178 -2.53 5.03 -12.19
C GLY A 178 -4.03 4.84 -12.41
N LYS A 179 -4.49 3.81 -13.17
CA LYS A 179 -5.94 3.54 -13.37
C LYS A 179 -6.73 3.48 -12.07
N THR A 180 -6.27 2.63 -11.14
CA THR A 180 -6.94 2.41 -9.85
C THR A 180 -6.93 3.69 -9.00
N THR A 181 -5.83 4.44 -9.03
CA THR A 181 -5.72 5.72 -8.32
C THR A 181 -6.72 6.75 -8.86
N MET A 182 -6.82 6.85 -10.19
CA MET A 182 -7.79 7.74 -10.84
C MET A 182 -9.23 7.29 -10.58
N LEU A 183 -9.52 5.97 -10.69
CA LEU A 183 -10.86 5.43 -10.44
C LEU A 183 -11.29 5.72 -8.99
N ARG A 184 -10.41 5.53 -8.01
CA ARG A 184 -10.69 5.84 -6.61
C ARG A 184 -11.05 7.31 -6.41
N ASP A 185 -10.30 8.22 -6.99
CA ASP A 185 -10.58 9.65 -6.85
C ASP A 185 -11.87 10.06 -7.58
N ILE A 186 -12.20 9.44 -8.74
CA ILE A 186 -13.50 9.61 -9.40
C ILE A 186 -14.63 9.16 -8.47
N ILE A 187 -14.53 7.98 -7.87
CA ILE A 187 -15.52 7.43 -6.93
C ILE A 187 -15.72 8.40 -5.77
N ARG A 188 -14.63 8.86 -5.14
CA ARG A 188 -14.68 9.83 -4.04
C ARG A 188 -15.41 11.11 -4.45
N GLN A 189 -15.02 11.72 -5.58
CA GLN A 189 -15.61 12.97 -6.05
C GLN A 189 -17.10 12.83 -6.40
N ILE A 190 -17.49 11.72 -7.02
CA ILE A 190 -18.90 11.44 -7.31
C ILE A 190 -19.70 11.24 -6.01
N SER A 191 -19.14 10.51 -5.05
CA SER A 191 -19.78 10.21 -3.78
C SER A 191 -19.93 11.46 -2.91
N ASP A 192 -18.87 12.26 -2.79
CA ASP A 192 -18.89 13.48 -1.98
C ASP A 192 -19.73 14.59 -2.61
N GLY A 193 -19.67 14.73 -3.92
CA GLY A 193 -20.30 15.80 -4.67
C GLY A 193 -19.48 17.08 -4.55
N GLU A 194 -18.72 17.41 -5.57
CA GLU A 194 -18.01 18.69 -5.69
C GLU A 194 -18.66 19.58 -6.74
N SER A 195 -18.94 20.84 -6.37
CA SER A 195 -19.59 21.78 -7.30
C SER A 195 -18.84 21.85 -8.64
N PRO A 196 -19.53 21.78 -9.79
CA PRO A 196 -21.00 21.86 -9.98
C PRO A 196 -21.74 20.50 -9.90
N TYR A 197 -21.08 19.38 -9.56
CA TYR A 197 -21.64 18.05 -9.61
C TYR A 197 -22.30 17.66 -8.28
N PRO A 198 -23.55 17.12 -8.32
CA PRO A 198 -24.20 16.63 -7.09
C PRO A 198 -23.54 15.33 -6.62
N GLY A 199 -23.56 15.10 -5.30
CA GLY A 199 -23.17 13.81 -4.72
C GLY A 199 -24.16 12.71 -5.09
N LEU A 200 -23.63 11.54 -5.48
CA LEU A 200 -24.40 10.35 -5.82
C LEU A 200 -24.11 9.22 -4.84
N THR A 201 -25.06 8.31 -4.68
CA THR A 201 -24.80 7.02 -4.04
C THR A 201 -24.00 6.13 -5.01
N VAL A 202 -22.91 5.56 -4.52
CA VAL A 202 -21.98 4.75 -5.31
C VAL A 202 -21.87 3.35 -4.71
N GLY A 203 -22.02 2.32 -5.55
CA GLY A 203 -21.70 0.94 -5.20
C GLY A 203 -20.38 0.55 -5.88
N VAL A 204 -19.41 0.08 -5.12
CA VAL A 204 -18.11 -0.39 -5.61
C VAL A 204 -18.03 -1.90 -5.44
N VAL A 205 -17.70 -2.61 -6.52
CA VAL A 205 -17.32 -4.03 -6.51
C VAL A 205 -15.81 -4.09 -6.66
N ASP A 206 -15.10 -4.37 -5.56
CA ASP A 206 -13.64 -4.34 -5.46
C ASP A 206 -13.07 -5.76 -5.35
N GLU A 207 -12.99 -6.46 -6.49
CA GLU A 207 -12.56 -7.88 -6.56
C GLU A 207 -11.21 -8.14 -5.86
N ARG A 208 -10.30 -7.15 -5.86
CA ARG A 208 -8.93 -7.32 -5.37
C ARG A 208 -8.59 -6.43 -4.18
N SER A 209 -9.56 -5.80 -3.56
CA SER A 209 -9.32 -4.81 -2.49
C SER A 209 -8.28 -3.73 -2.88
N GLU A 210 -8.31 -3.28 -4.15
CA GLU A 210 -7.35 -2.29 -4.65
C GLU A 210 -7.91 -0.86 -4.63
N ILE A 211 -9.23 -0.72 -4.69
CA ILE A 211 -9.92 0.58 -4.71
C ILE A 211 -10.09 1.09 -3.28
N ALA A 212 -10.86 0.37 -2.49
CA ALA A 212 -11.14 0.74 -1.11
C ALA A 212 -10.05 0.30 -0.13
N GLY A 213 -9.32 -0.79 -0.46
CA GLY A 213 -8.29 -1.35 0.42
C GLY A 213 -8.86 -1.74 1.78
N CYS A 214 -9.96 -2.48 1.80
CA CYS A 214 -10.67 -2.77 3.05
C CYS A 214 -9.81 -3.55 4.04
N TYR A 215 -9.88 -3.13 5.30
CA TYR A 215 -9.32 -3.85 6.44
C TYR A 215 -10.42 -4.10 7.46
N LEU A 216 -10.66 -5.38 7.78
CA LEU A 216 -11.76 -5.81 8.66
C LEU A 216 -13.12 -5.21 8.25
N GLY A 217 -13.39 -5.14 6.94
CA GLY A 217 -14.63 -4.61 6.37
C GLY A 217 -14.72 -3.08 6.33
N VAL A 218 -13.67 -2.37 6.72
CA VAL A 218 -13.62 -0.90 6.70
C VAL A 218 -12.69 -0.43 5.61
N ALA A 219 -13.20 0.43 4.70
CA ALA A 219 -12.39 1.07 3.66
C ALA A 219 -11.25 1.88 4.31
N GLN A 220 -10.02 1.65 3.86
CA GLN A 220 -8.85 2.38 4.32
C GLN A 220 -8.52 3.57 3.42
N ASN A 221 -8.92 3.49 2.16
CA ASN A 221 -8.82 4.59 1.22
C ASN A 221 -10.10 5.42 1.27
N ASP A 222 -10.00 6.72 1.00
CA ASP A 222 -11.13 7.61 0.90
C ASP A 222 -11.89 7.37 -0.42
N VAL A 223 -13.04 6.75 -0.32
CA VAL A 223 -13.95 6.46 -1.44
C VAL A 223 -15.21 7.34 -1.42
N GLY A 224 -15.26 8.31 -0.50
CA GLY A 224 -16.35 9.26 -0.34
C GLY A 224 -17.50 8.77 0.57
N ILE A 225 -18.31 9.72 1.06
CA ILE A 225 -19.27 9.53 2.15
C ILE A 225 -20.53 8.76 1.77
N ARG A 226 -20.79 8.53 0.48
CA ARG A 226 -21.98 7.83 -0.03
C ARG A 226 -21.63 6.56 -0.80
N THR A 227 -20.50 5.94 -0.47
CA THR A 227 -20.01 4.76 -1.17
C THR A 227 -20.17 3.51 -0.31
N ASP A 228 -20.85 2.52 -0.86
CA ASP A 228 -20.90 1.16 -0.32
C ASP A 228 -19.89 0.28 -1.07
N VAL A 229 -19.14 -0.55 -0.35
CA VAL A 229 -18.10 -1.41 -0.93
C VAL A 229 -18.43 -2.88 -0.72
N LEU A 230 -18.46 -3.63 -1.82
CA LEU A 230 -18.41 -5.09 -1.82
C LEU A 230 -16.98 -5.50 -2.14
N ASP A 231 -16.27 -6.02 -1.12
CA ASP A 231 -14.83 -6.29 -1.16
C ASP A 231 -14.54 -7.78 -1.33
N CYS A 232 -13.50 -8.11 -2.10
CA CYS A 232 -12.99 -9.48 -2.31
C CYS A 232 -14.08 -10.50 -2.73
N CYS A 233 -14.95 -10.14 -3.67
CA CYS A 233 -16.07 -10.98 -4.16
C CYS A 233 -15.68 -11.82 -5.39
#